data_22da7790dc3018e9e86a7f87251728f1
#
_entry.id   22da7790dc3018e9e86a7f87251728f1
#
_cell.length_a   1.000
_cell.length_b   1.000
_cell.length_c   1.000
_cell.angle_alpha   90.00
_cell.angle_beta   90.00
_cell.angle_gamma   90.00
#
_symmetry.space_group_name_H-M   'P 1'
#
loop_
_entity.id
_entity.type
_entity.pdbx_description
1 polymer ?
#
loop_
_entity_poly.entity_id
_entity_poly.type
_entity_poly.pdbx_seq_one_letter_code
_entity_poly.pdbx_strand_id
1 'polypeptide(L)'
;MKEITTLEELNKFREEHANVLVDFWAPWCGPCKMVIPLLEGLQEEMTDIAFCKVNIDEAADVATHFGIRNIPTLMHFPNKEDVSGKTQIGFVSKPKLIKWLTS
;
A
#
# COMPACT_ATOMS: atom_id res chain seq x y z
N MET A 1 -4.33 -9.46 2.53
CA MET A 1 -3.10 -8.75 2.09
C MET A 1 -1.92 -9.19 2.95
N LYS A 2 -0.77 -9.30 2.33
CA LYS A 2 0.49 -9.59 3.05
C LYS A 2 0.80 -8.45 4.02
N GLU A 3 1.10 -8.78 5.28
CA GLU A 3 1.54 -7.78 6.26
C GLU A 3 3.07 -7.69 6.25
N ILE A 4 3.57 -6.47 6.13
CA ILE A 4 5.01 -6.16 6.08
C ILE A 4 5.39 -5.47 7.39
N THR A 5 6.43 -5.97 8.05
CA THR A 5 6.88 -5.42 9.33
C THR A 5 8.29 -4.82 9.29
N THR A 6 9.05 -5.07 8.22
CA THR A 6 10.40 -4.51 8.07
C THR A 6 10.62 -4.03 6.64
N LEU A 7 11.58 -3.13 6.47
CA LEU A 7 11.97 -2.65 5.14
C LEU A 7 12.54 -3.81 4.30
N GLU A 8 13.26 -4.73 4.93
CA GLU A 8 13.79 -5.90 4.25
C GLU A 8 12.68 -6.77 3.66
N GLU A 9 11.60 -6.99 4.42
CA GLU A 9 10.43 -7.74 3.93
C GLU A 9 9.77 -7.04 2.75
N LEU A 10 9.66 -5.71 2.79
CA LEU A 10 9.08 -4.94 1.70
C LEU A 10 9.94 -5.06 0.44
N ASN A 11 11.25 -4.94 0.59
CA ASN A 11 12.17 -5.07 -0.53
C ASN A 11 12.06 -6.45 -1.17
N LYS A 12 11.96 -7.49 -0.36
CA LYS A 12 11.79 -8.87 -0.83
C LYS A 12 10.46 -9.03 -1.56
N PHE A 13 9.39 -8.48 -1.01
CA PHE A 13 8.06 -8.51 -1.63
C PHE A 13 8.09 -7.85 -3.01
N ARG A 14 8.78 -6.73 -3.12
CA ARG A 14 8.93 -6.01 -4.39
C ARG A 14 9.82 -6.76 -5.40
N GLU A 15 10.77 -7.56 -4.92
CA GLU A 15 11.58 -8.41 -5.78
C GLU A 15 10.74 -9.56 -6.38
N GLU A 16 9.80 -10.06 -5.61
CA GLU A 16 8.95 -11.17 -6.01
C GLU A 16 7.75 -10.76 -6.89
N HIS A 17 7.40 -9.47 -6.90
CA HIS A 17 6.22 -8.96 -7.60
C HIS A 17 6.55 -7.70 -8.39
N ALA A 18 6.19 -7.69 -9.67
CA ALA A 18 6.47 -6.55 -10.54
C ALA A 18 5.62 -5.32 -10.19
N ASN A 19 4.36 -5.55 -9.82
CA ASN A 19 3.38 -4.49 -9.57
C ASN A 19 2.87 -4.61 -8.14
N VAL A 20 3.18 -3.62 -7.30
CA VAL A 20 2.92 -3.69 -5.85
C VAL A 20 2.17 -2.45 -5.36
N LEU A 21 1.13 -2.67 -4.56
CA LEU A 21 0.45 -1.64 -3.80
C LEU A 21 0.77 -1.84 -2.32
N VAL A 22 1.17 -0.76 -1.65
CA VAL A 22 1.45 -0.75 -0.21
C VAL A 22 0.46 0.15 0.50
N ASP A 23 -0.23 -0.36 1.51
CA ASP A 23 -1.17 0.39 2.36
C ASP A 23 -0.54 0.66 3.72
N PHE A 24 -0.24 1.92 4.01
CA PHE A 24 0.25 2.35 5.32
C PHE A 24 -0.95 2.69 6.19
N TRP A 25 -1.09 1.99 7.31
CA TRP A 25 -2.26 2.07 8.17
C TRP A 25 -1.88 1.95 9.66
N ALA A 26 -2.86 2.16 10.54
CA ALA A 26 -2.69 1.87 11.96
C ALA A 26 -4.05 1.42 12.53
N PRO A 27 -4.04 0.59 13.59
CA PRO A 27 -5.27 0.06 14.19
C PRO A 27 -6.23 1.12 14.73
N TRP A 28 -5.69 2.27 15.14
CA TRP A 28 -6.47 3.38 15.71
C TRP A 28 -7.04 4.32 14.64
N CYS A 29 -6.73 4.11 13.40
CA CYS A 29 -7.12 4.99 12.29
C CYS A 29 -8.46 4.56 11.70
N GLY A 30 -9.51 5.37 11.92
CA GLY A 30 -10.86 5.10 11.41
C GLY A 30 -10.91 4.97 9.89
N PRO A 31 -10.41 5.98 9.13
CA PRO A 31 -10.41 5.90 7.66
C PRO A 31 -9.63 4.72 7.10
N CYS A 32 -8.55 4.30 7.78
CA CYS A 32 -7.78 3.13 7.38
C CYS A 32 -8.64 1.86 7.37
N LYS A 33 -9.52 1.74 8.36
CA LYS A 33 -10.42 0.58 8.49
C LYS A 33 -11.45 0.52 7.38
N MET A 34 -11.72 1.66 6.72
CA MET A 34 -12.61 1.71 5.56
C MET A 34 -11.87 1.33 4.27
N VAL A 35 -10.58 1.66 4.20
CA VAL A 35 -9.76 1.38 3.02
C VAL A 35 -9.40 -0.11 2.91
N ILE A 36 -9.10 -0.76 4.03
CA ILE A 36 -8.66 -2.16 4.02
C ILE A 36 -9.65 -3.12 3.33
N PRO A 37 -10.96 -3.11 3.67
CA PRO A 37 -11.90 -3.98 2.96
C PRO A 37 -12.01 -3.67 1.46
N LEU A 38 -11.86 -2.39 1.10
CA LEU A 38 -11.86 -1.96 -0.29
C LEU A 38 -10.68 -2.57 -1.04
N LEU A 39 -9.50 -2.52 -0.45
CA LEU A 39 -8.28 -3.10 -1.04
C LEU A 39 -8.36 -4.62 -1.12
N GLU A 40 -8.94 -5.26 -0.11
CA GLU A 40 -9.13 -6.72 -0.12
C GLU A 40 -10.02 -7.15 -1.27
N GLY A 41 -11.07 -6.38 -1.55
CA GLY A 41 -11.93 -6.63 -2.71
C GLY A 41 -11.19 -6.43 -4.02
N LEU A 42 -10.39 -5.36 -4.13
CA LEU A 42 -9.60 -5.09 -5.33
C LEU A 42 -8.52 -6.14 -5.57
N GLN A 43 -7.97 -6.68 -4.50
CA GLN A 43 -6.97 -7.75 -4.58
C GLN A 43 -7.50 -8.96 -5.36
N GLU A 44 -8.78 -9.28 -5.16
CA GLU A 44 -9.41 -10.38 -5.88
C GLU A 44 -9.72 -10.04 -7.33
N GLU A 45 -9.98 -8.76 -7.63
CA GLU A 45 -10.33 -8.30 -8.97
C GLU A 45 -9.09 -8.00 -9.82
N MET A 46 -8.04 -7.45 -9.20
CA MET A 46 -6.82 -6.99 -9.89
C MET A 46 -5.66 -7.92 -9.56
N THR A 47 -5.67 -9.09 -10.16
CA THR A 47 -4.72 -10.17 -9.86
C THR A 47 -3.30 -9.92 -10.34
N ASP A 48 -3.09 -8.90 -11.17
CA ASP A 48 -1.76 -8.48 -11.62
C ASP A 48 -1.04 -7.58 -10.61
N ILE A 49 -1.74 -7.13 -9.57
CA ILE A 49 -1.16 -6.29 -8.51
C ILE A 49 -1.03 -7.11 -7.23
N ALA A 50 0.14 -7.07 -6.61
CA ALA A 50 0.37 -7.67 -5.31
C ALA A 50 0.10 -6.63 -4.22
N PHE A 51 -0.83 -6.91 -3.32
CA PHE A 51 -1.23 -5.99 -2.27
C PHE A 51 -0.56 -6.36 -0.95
N CYS A 52 0.01 -5.38 -0.27
CA CYS A 52 0.53 -5.54 1.08
C CYS A 52 0.16 -4.34 1.95
N LYS A 53 0.29 -4.51 3.26
CA LYS A 53 0.00 -3.43 4.21
C LYS A 53 1.11 -3.33 5.25
N VAL A 54 1.32 -2.11 5.74
CA VAL A 54 2.33 -1.78 6.74
C VAL A 54 1.64 -1.07 7.90
N ASN A 55 1.66 -1.69 9.07
CA ASN A 55 1.19 -1.05 10.31
C ASN A 55 2.31 -0.13 10.81
N ILE A 56 2.09 1.18 10.77
CA ILE A 56 3.13 2.15 11.10
C ILE A 56 3.56 2.10 12.56
N ASP A 57 2.73 1.55 13.44
CA ASP A 57 3.08 1.38 14.85
C ASP A 57 4.08 0.23 15.05
N GLU A 58 4.01 -0.79 14.19
CA GLU A 58 4.90 -1.95 14.26
C GLU A 58 6.12 -1.83 13.35
N ALA A 59 6.00 -1.06 12.28
CA ALA A 59 7.04 -0.92 11.25
C ALA A 59 7.42 0.54 11.05
N ALA A 60 7.85 1.19 12.13
CA ALA A 60 8.23 2.60 12.12
C ALA A 60 9.38 2.90 11.14
N ASP A 61 10.30 1.95 10.97
CA ASP A 61 11.42 2.09 10.02
C ASP A 61 10.93 2.21 8.57
N VAL A 62 9.92 1.43 8.20
CA VAL A 62 9.34 1.49 6.85
C VAL A 62 8.64 2.82 6.64
N ALA A 63 7.82 3.23 7.61
CA ALA A 63 7.10 4.51 7.54
C ALA A 63 8.08 5.68 7.43
N THR A 64 9.15 5.67 8.22
CA THR A 64 10.17 6.72 8.19
C THR A 64 10.91 6.74 6.85
N HIS A 65 11.24 5.58 6.33
CA HIS A 65 11.94 5.45 5.04
C HIS A 65 11.17 6.15 3.91
N PHE A 66 9.85 6.00 3.89
CA PHE A 66 9.01 6.61 2.85
C PHE A 66 8.44 7.98 3.25
N GLY A 67 8.79 8.48 4.41
CA GLY A 67 8.32 9.79 4.89
C GLY A 67 6.82 9.86 5.11
N ILE A 68 6.21 8.77 5.58
CA ILE A 68 4.77 8.71 5.81
C ILE A 68 4.39 9.58 6.99
N ARG A 69 3.51 10.55 6.78
CA ARG A 69 3.04 11.50 7.81
C ARG A 69 1.55 11.39 8.08
N ASN A 70 0.80 10.98 7.09
CA ASN A 70 -0.65 10.85 7.17
C ASN A 70 -1.05 9.44 6.83
N ILE A 71 -2.13 8.95 7.43
CA ILE A 71 -2.69 7.63 7.13
C ILE A 71 -4.20 7.75 6.95
N PRO A 72 -4.81 6.95 6.06
CA PRO A 72 -4.14 5.97 5.20
C PRO A 72 -3.31 6.66 4.11
N THR A 73 -2.19 6.07 3.77
CA THR A 73 -1.40 6.47 2.60
C THR A 73 -1.16 5.22 1.77
N LEU A 74 -1.48 5.29 0.49
CA LEU A 74 -1.24 4.21 -0.45
C LEU A 74 -0.08 4.58 -1.36
N MET A 75 0.82 3.62 -1.59
CA MET A 75 1.91 3.80 -2.56
C MET A 75 1.81 2.69 -3.59
N HIS A 76 1.90 3.08 -4.86
CA HIS A 76 1.81 2.14 -5.97
C HIS A 76 3.11 2.13 -6.76
N PHE A 77 3.73 0.95 -6.86
CA PHE A 77 4.94 0.70 -7.63
C PHE A 77 4.55 -0.20 -8.81
N PRO A 78 4.26 0.38 -9.99
CA PRO A 78 3.69 -0.40 -11.11
C PRO A 78 4.67 -1.35 -11.79
N ASN A 79 5.97 -1.17 -11.53
CA ASN A 79 7.01 -2.06 -12.08
C ASN A 79 8.22 -2.09 -11.15
N LYS A 80 9.15 -3.02 -11.38
CA LYS A 80 10.31 -3.21 -10.50
C LYS A 80 11.31 -2.06 -10.55
N GLU A 81 11.35 -1.30 -11.63
CA GLU A 81 12.26 -0.18 -11.81
C GLU A 81 11.78 1.09 -11.11
N ASP A 82 10.51 1.15 -10.75
CA ASP A 82 9.95 2.31 -10.05
C ASP A 82 10.44 2.32 -8.61
N VAL A 83 11.25 3.30 -8.26
CA VAL A 83 11.83 3.42 -6.91
C VAL A 83 11.10 4.42 -6.03
N SER A 84 10.35 5.34 -6.60
CA SER A 84 9.65 6.39 -5.85
C SER A 84 8.17 6.10 -5.61
N GLY A 85 7.53 5.40 -6.54
CA GLY A 85 6.10 5.08 -6.44
C GLY A 85 5.19 6.28 -6.65
N LYS A 86 3.91 6.01 -6.87
CA LYS A 86 2.85 7.02 -6.83
C LYS A 86 2.20 6.97 -5.44
N THR A 87 1.77 8.12 -4.94
CA THR A 87 1.22 8.24 -3.59
C THR A 87 -0.21 8.77 -3.61
N GLN A 88 -1.09 8.13 -2.87
CA GLN A 88 -2.46 8.58 -2.65
C GLN A 88 -2.70 8.69 -1.15
N ILE A 89 -3.02 9.89 -0.68
CA ILE A 89 -3.23 10.17 0.74
C ILE A 89 -4.73 10.28 1.02
N GLY A 90 -5.16 9.63 2.11
CA GLY A 90 -6.53 9.67 2.58
C GLY A 90 -7.44 8.65 1.91
N PHE A 91 -8.69 8.63 2.32
CA PHE A 91 -9.70 7.73 1.76
C PHE A 91 -10.10 8.20 0.36
N VAL A 92 -10.19 7.27 -0.57
CA VAL A 92 -10.74 7.51 -1.90
C VAL A 92 -11.78 6.45 -2.24
N SER A 93 -12.73 6.81 -3.09
CA SER A 93 -13.75 5.86 -3.55
C SER A 93 -13.14 4.78 -4.44
N LYS A 94 -13.83 3.65 -4.54
CA LYS A 94 -13.37 2.54 -5.38
C LYS A 94 -13.10 2.97 -6.83
N PRO A 95 -14.00 3.72 -7.52
CA PRO A 95 -13.74 4.15 -8.89
C PRO A 95 -12.48 5.02 -9.04
N LYS A 96 -12.26 5.92 -8.08
CA LYS A 96 -11.06 6.78 -8.10
C LYS A 96 -9.80 5.97 -7.85
N LEU A 97 -9.88 4.98 -6.98
CA LEU A 97 -8.75 4.12 -6.66
C LEU A 97 -8.35 3.27 -7.88
N ILE A 98 -9.32 2.69 -8.56
CA ILE A 98 -9.08 1.92 -9.78
C ILE A 98 -8.43 2.80 -10.85
N LYS A 99 -8.96 4.01 -11.04
CA LYS A 99 -8.39 4.97 -12.00
C LYS A 99 -6.95 5.30 -11.68
N TRP A 100 -6.65 5.54 -10.40
CA TRP A 100 -5.30 5.85 -9.94
C TRP A 100 -4.34 4.68 -10.16
N LEU A 101 -4.78 3.45 -9.88
CA LEU A 101 -3.97 2.25 -10.05
C LEU A 101 -3.69 1.92 -11.52
N THR A 102 -4.58 2.34 -12.42
CA THR A 102 -4.49 2.03 -13.85
C THR A 102 -4.02 3.20 -14.72
N SER A 103 -3.72 4.32 -14.10
CA SER A 103 -3.28 5.52 -14.83
C SER A 103 -1.78 5.53 -15.15
#